data_826b6954a0155a9b5f19d8fddc72cbb0
#
_entry.id   826b6954a0155a9b5f19d8fddc72cbb0
#
_cell.length_a   1.000
_cell.length_b   1.000
_cell.length_c   1.000
_cell.angle_alpha   90.00
_cell.angle_beta   90.00
_cell.angle_gamma   90.00
#
_symmetry.space_group_name_H-M   'P 1'
#
loop_
_entity.id
_entity.type
_entity.pdbx_description
1 polymer ?
#
loop_
_entity_poly.entity_id
_entity_poly.type
_entity_poly.pdbx_seq_one_letter_code
_entity_poly.pdbx_strand_id
1 'polypeptide(L)'
;MKATLTPTTEIILPTETPTATPEPTLSPMEVTATAQALQHEENLRIFDQFIADLKNGEPNQIVGIWIENVLALVVVYQPAGNPGFVSTIDEVVTYFLYAWEKAGNHGLLAHNYLAGRYFFNIQVGDIVTLVFGDGNYEDFEVTSINEYQALQPDSPYSEFIDLGSGEQLTATNLFMEVYMGAFHTTLQTCIANGAETEWGRRFTLAPPLY
;
A
#
# COMPACT_ATOMS: atom_id res chain seq x y z
N MET A 1 25.16 -94.84 -36.49
CA MET A 1 25.22 -93.47 -36.97
C MET A 1 24.77 -92.54 -35.87
N LYS A 2 25.68 -91.75 -35.33
CA LYS A 2 25.41 -90.74 -34.28
C LYS A 2 25.21 -89.38 -34.95
N ALA A 3 24.01 -88.78 -34.77
CA ALA A 3 23.74 -87.42 -35.23
C ALA A 3 24.30 -86.45 -34.22
N THR A 4 25.13 -85.51 -34.69
CA THR A 4 25.71 -84.41 -33.91
C THR A 4 24.76 -83.25 -34.05
N LEU A 5 24.21 -82.75 -32.94
CA LEU A 5 23.43 -81.53 -32.89
C LEU A 5 24.38 -80.37 -32.72
N THR A 6 24.30 -79.38 -33.65
CA THR A 6 25.01 -78.12 -33.59
C THR A 6 24.22 -77.12 -32.73
N PRO A 7 24.80 -76.41 -31.75
CA PRO A 7 24.09 -75.42 -30.99
C PRO A 7 23.90 -74.12 -31.82
N THR A 8 22.66 -73.65 -31.94
CA THR A 8 22.30 -72.36 -32.51
C THR A 8 22.58 -71.27 -31.48
N THR A 9 23.47 -70.38 -31.78
CA THR A 9 23.74 -69.17 -30.96
C THR A 9 22.67 -68.14 -31.21
N GLU A 10 21.85 -67.84 -30.21
CA GLU A 10 20.87 -66.79 -30.22
C GLU A 10 21.54 -65.46 -30.05
N ILE A 11 21.45 -64.55 -31.06
CA ILE A 11 21.98 -63.21 -31.01
C ILE A 11 20.97 -62.33 -30.30
N ILE A 12 21.23 -61.96 -29.04
CA ILE A 12 20.45 -61.00 -28.29
C ILE A 12 20.81 -59.59 -28.81
N LEU A 13 19.87 -58.97 -29.52
CA LEU A 13 19.97 -57.57 -29.91
C LEU A 13 19.87 -56.64 -28.67
N PRO A 14 20.72 -55.65 -28.49
CA PRO A 14 20.60 -54.73 -27.36
C PRO A 14 19.31 -53.92 -27.51
N THR A 15 18.44 -53.99 -26.50
CA THR A 15 17.26 -53.15 -26.37
C THR A 15 17.72 -51.72 -26.09
N GLU A 16 17.45 -50.80 -27.02
CA GLU A 16 17.71 -49.39 -26.82
C GLU A 16 16.85 -48.87 -25.64
N THR A 17 17.50 -48.43 -24.59
CA THR A 17 16.86 -47.74 -23.47
C THR A 17 16.37 -46.36 -23.98
N PRO A 18 15.09 -45.98 -23.82
CA PRO A 18 14.65 -44.68 -24.24
C PRO A 18 15.40 -43.60 -23.48
N THR A 19 16.17 -42.76 -24.21
CA THR A 19 16.80 -41.56 -23.67
C THR A 19 15.72 -40.61 -23.25
N ALA A 20 15.60 -40.31 -21.94
CA ALA A 20 14.69 -39.33 -21.42
C ALA A 20 15.01 -37.96 -22.06
N THR A 21 14.05 -37.36 -22.76
CA THR A 21 14.16 -35.99 -23.27
C THR A 21 14.29 -35.06 -22.06
N PRO A 22 15.34 -34.22 -21.96
CA PRO A 22 15.45 -33.30 -20.84
C PRO A 22 14.25 -32.33 -20.85
N GLU A 23 13.58 -32.21 -19.70
CA GLU A 23 12.57 -31.17 -19.50
C GLU A 23 13.21 -29.78 -19.76
N PRO A 24 12.52 -28.86 -20.44
CA PRO A 24 13.03 -27.53 -20.69
C PRO A 24 13.25 -26.82 -19.35
N THR A 25 14.48 -26.54 -19.01
CA THR A 25 14.85 -25.73 -17.85
C THR A 25 14.58 -24.25 -18.19
N LEU A 26 13.69 -23.60 -17.45
CA LEU A 26 13.42 -22.16 -17.60
C LEU A 26 14.71 -21.35 -17.40
N SER A 27 14.88 -20.29 -18.20
CA SER A 27 15.97 -19.34 -17.98
C SER A 27 15.73 -18.53 -16.69
N PRO A 28 16.75 -17.94 -16.06
CA PRO A 28 16.58 -17.10 -14.87
C PRO A 28 15.59 -15.96 -15.08
N MET A 29 15.49 -15.41 -16.27
CA MET A 29 14.53 -14.35 -16.62
C MET A 29 13.08 -14.88 -16.63
N GLU A 30 12.84 -16.07 -17.20
CA GLU A 30 11.51 -16.69 -17.21
C GLU A 30 11.06 -17.10 -15.82
N VAL A 31 11.99 -17.57 -14.97
CA VAL A 31 11.70 -17.87 -13.55
C VAL A 31 11.30 -16.59 -12.81
N THR A 32 12.01 -15.49 -13.03
CA THR A 32 11.70 -14.19 -12.40
C THR A 32 10.34 -13.66 -12.87
N ALA A 33 10.07 -13.69 -14.18
CA ALA A 33 8.78 -13.24 -14.74
C ALA A 33 7.61 -14.08 -14.21
N THR A 34 7.78 -15.40 -14.09
CA THR A 34 6.75 -16.28 -13.53
C THR A 34 6.52 -15.98 -12.05
N ALA A 35 7.57 -15.75 -11.25
CA ALA A 35 7.45 -15.39 -9.84
C ALA A 35 6.72 -14.05 -9.64
N GLN A 36 7.02 -13.04 -10.47
CA GLN A 36 6.33 -11.75 -10.44
C GLN A 36 4.85 -11.87 -10.81
N ALA A 37 4.52 -12.67 -11.84
CA ALA A 37 3.13 -12.92 -12.22
C ALA A 37 2.34 -13.60 -11.10
N LEU A 38 2.91 -14.62 -10.44
CA LEU A 38 2.29 -15.30 -9.31
C LEU A 38 2.09 -14.36 -8.11
N GLN A 39 3.07 -13.50 -7.84
CA GLN A 39 2.95 -12.50 -6.76
C GLN A 39 1.83 -11.50 -7.06
N HIS A 40 1.73 -11.04 -8.31
CA HIS A 40 0.66 -10.13 -8.73
C HIS A 40 -0.73 -10.78 -8.61
N GLU A 41 -0.90 -12.03 -9.06
CA GLU A 41 -2.16 -12.77 -8.88
C GLU A 41 -2.54 -12.93 -7.41
N GLU A 42 -1.57 -13.21 -6.53
CA GLU A 42 -1.82 -13.31 -5.09
C GLU A 42 -2.20 -11.95 -4.49
N ASN A 43 -1.56 -10.86 -4.89
CA ASN A 43 -1.89 -9.51 -4.43
C ASN A 43 -3.33 -9.13 -4.85
N LEU A 44 -3.74 -9.45 -6.08
CA LEU A 44 -5.12 -9.24 -6.54
C LEU A 44 -6.11 -10.03 -5.69
N ARG A 45 -5.82 -11.29 -5.39
CA ARG A 45 -6.67 -12.13 -4.53
C ARG A 45 -6.79 -11.58 -3.11
N ILE A 46 -5.69 -11.08 -2.54
CA ILE A 46 -5.68 -10.45 -1.21
C ILE A 46 -6.49 -9.15 -1.24
N PHE A 47 -6.36 -8.35 -2.29
CA PHE A 47 -7.12 -7.12 -2.47
C PHE A 47 -8.63 -7.39 -2.60
N ASP A 48 -9.03 -8.37 -3.41
CA ASP A 48 -10.45 -8.76 -3.54
C ASP A 48 -11.03 -9.21 -2.19
N GLN A 49 -10.27 -9.97 -1.40
CA GLN A 49 -10.68 -10.37 -0.06
C GLN A 49 -10.80 -9.17 0.88
N PHE A 50 -9.85 -8.23 0.83
CA PHE A 50 -9.88 -7.00 1.62
C PHE A 50 -11.14 -6.17 1.33
N ILE A 51 -11.50 -6.01 0.05
CA ILE A 51 -12.76 -5.34 -0.34
C ILE A 51 -13.96 -6.09 0.23
N ALA A 52 -13.99 -7.42 0.07
CA ALA A 52 -15.12 -8.24 0.53
C ALA A 52 -15.34 -8.15 2.05
N ASP A 53 -14.26 -8.10 2.83
CA ASP A 53 -14.30 -8.01 4.29
C ASP A 53 -14.77 -6.65 4.80
N LEU A 54 -14.52 -5.57 4.03
CA LEU A 54 -14.90 -4.19 4.42
C LEU A 54 -16.24 -3.73 3.89
N LYS A 55 -16.80 -4.44 2.91
CA LYS A 55 -18.04 -4.06 2.24
C LYS A 55 -19.21 -3.99 3.21
N ASN A 56 -19.86 -2.80 3.29
CA ASN A 56 -21.01 -2.54 4.18
C ASN A 56 -22.26 -2.02 3.45
N GLY A 57 -22.15 -1.78 2.12
CA GLY A 57 -23.25 -1.32 1.26
C GLY A 57 -23.36 0.20 1.11
N GLU A 58 -22.51 1.00 1.77
CA GLU A 58 -22.56 2.47 1.74
C GLU A 58 -21.64 3.03 0.63
N PRO A 59 -22.16 3.45 -0.54
CA PRO A 59 -21.35 3.74 -1.73
C PRO A 59 -20.48 5.00 -1.60
N ASN A 60 -20.79 5.89 -0.68
CA ASN A 60 -20.04 7.14 -0.48
C ASN A 60 -19.15 7.13 0.78
N GLN A 61 -19.05 5.98 1.43
CA GLN A 61 -18.24 5.81 2.62
C GLN A 61 -16.92 5.12 2.27
N ILE A 62 -15.80 5.78 2.48
CA ILE A 62 -14.48 5.14 2.41
C ILE A 62 -14.33 4.24 3.63
N VAL A 63 -14.13 2.95 3.41
CA VAL A 63 -14.03 1.93 4.46
C VAL A 63 -12.65 1.31 4.56
N GLY A 64 -11.80 1.49 3.54
CA GLY A 64 -10.45 0.95 3.50
C GLY A 64 -9.48 1.79 2.70
N ILE A 65 -8.20 1.63 3.02
CA ILE A 65 -7.08 2.10 2.23
C ILE A 65 -6.15 0.93 1.94
N TRP A 66 -5.72 0.82 0.70
CA TRP A 66 -4.80 -0.19 0.22
C TRP A 66 -3.64 0.47 -0.53
N ILE A 67 -2.42 0.02 -0.26
CA ILE A 67 -1.23 0.29 -1.08
C ILE A 67 -0.52 -1.05 -1.23
N GLU A 68 -0.38 -1.53 -2.45
CA GLU A 68 0.18 -2.86 -2.74
C GLU A 68 1.56 -3.04 -2.08
N ASN A 69 1.75 -4.14 -1.36
CA ASN A 69 2.95 -4.49 -0.58
C ASN A 69 3.33 -3.50 0.55
N VAL A 70 2.51 -2.49 0.85
CA VAL A 70 2.79 -1.49 1.89
C VAL A 70 1.79 -1.58 3.03
N LEU A 71 0.48 -1.46 2.73
CA LEU A 71 -0.57 -1.47 3.76
C LEU A 71 -1.94 -1.91 3.22
N ALA A 72 -2.75 -2.48 4.13
CA ALA A 72 -4.17 -2.75 3.96
C ALA A 72 -4.86 -2.42 5.29
N LEU A 73 -5.52 -1.27 5.38
CA LEU A 73 -5.98 -0.73 6.66
C LEU A 73 -7.45 -0.30 6.59
N VAL A 74 -8.16 -0.50 7.70
CA VAL A 74 -9.54 -0.05 7.87
C VAL A 74 -9.60 1.47 8.02
N VAL A 75 -10.59 2.11 7.41
CA VAL A 75 -10.86 3.55 7.57
C VAL A 75 -12.10 3.75 8.43
N VAL A 76 -11.97 4.58 9.47
CA VAL A 76 -13.10 5.04 10.31
C VAL A 76 -13.22 6.55 10.22
N TYR A 77 -14.44 7.04 10.32
CA TYR A 77 -14.70 8.50 10.28
C TYR A 77 -14.54 9.12 11.67
N GLN A 78 -14.12 10.38 11.68
CA GLN A 78 -14.17 11.16 12.91
C GLN A 78 -15.60 11.22 13.47
N PRO A 79 -15.80 11.01 14.78
CA PRO A 79 -17.10 11.18 15.39
C PRO A 79 -17.60 12.63 15.27
N ALA A 80 -18.92 12.81 15.11
CA ALA A 80 -19.52 14.12 15.06
C ALA A 80 -19.16 14.96 16.30
N GLY A 81 -18.68 16.19 16.06
CA GLY A 81 -18.28 17.12 17.14
C GLY A 81 -16.89 16.86 17.74
N ASN A 82 -16.13 15.92 17.22
CA ASN A 82 -14.76 15.66 17.65
C ASN A 82 -13.74 15.75 16.48
N PRO A 83 -13.44 16.96 15.99
CA PRO A 83 -12.53 17.15 14.84
C PRO A 83 -11.07 16.80 15.14
N GLY A 84 -10.69 16.68 16.41
CA GLY A 84 -9.34 16.24 16.83
C GLY A 84 -9.18 14.73 16.99
N PHE A 85 -10.24 13.94 16.76
CA PHE A 85 -10.17 12.50 16.91
C PHE A 85 -9.25 11.85 15.87
N VAL A 86 -8.30 11.05 16.35
CA VAL A 86 -7.53 10.10 15.57
C VAL A 86 -7.63 8.75 16.29
N SER A 87 -7.96 7.68 15.56
CA SER A 87 -8.15 6.34 16.14
C SER A 87 -6.91 5.88 16.91
N THR A 88 -7.15 5.34 18.10
CA THR A 88 -6.13 4.69 18.95
C THR A 88 -6.12 3.16 18.78
N ILE A 89 -6.88 2.64 17.82
CA ILE A 89 -6.90 1.23 17.46
C ILE A 89 -5.79 1.00 16.43
N ASP A 90 -4.98 -0.04 16.63
CA ASP A 90 -3.96 -0.38 15.65
C ASP A 90 -4.57 -0.81 14.31
N GLU A 91 -3.86 -0.56 13.21
CA GLU A 91 -4.29 -0.85 11.84
C GLU A 91 -5.59 -0.13 11.40
N VAL A 92 -5.97 0.94 12.12
CA VAL A 92 -7.11 1.79 11.79
C VAL A 92 -6.67 3.20 11.46
N VAL A 93 -7.06 3.67 10.29
CA VAL A 93 -6.86 5.03 9.79
C VAL A 93 -8.13 5.86 10.00
N THR A 94 -7.97 7.13 10.31
CA THR A 94 -9.10 8.05 10.55
C THR A 94 -9.32 8.94 9.34
N TYR A 95 -10.55 8.97 8.82
CA TYR A 95 -10.95 9.92 7.78
C TYR A 95 -11.14 11.31 8.38
N PHE A 96 -10.39 12.28 7.83
CA PHE A 96 -10.35 13.66 8.28
C PHE A 96 -11.49 14.48 7.63
N LEU A 97 -12.62 14.58 8.31
CA LEU A 97 -13.82 15.25 7.80
C LEU A 97 -13.58 16.70 7.41
N TYR A 98 -12.74 17.42 8.15
CA TYR A 98 -12.46 18.84 7.90
C TYR A 98 -11.77 19.09 6.54
N ALA A 99 -10.90 18.16 6.09
CA ALA A 99 -10.31 18.25 4.75
C ALA A 99 -11.38 18.15 3.66
N TRP A 100 -12.32 17.21 3.80
CA TRP A 100 -13.44 17.06 2.88
C TRP A 100 -14.37 18.29 2.91
N GLU A 101 -14.79 18.73 4.08
CA GLU A 101 -15.72 19.85 4.26
C GLU A 101 -15.16 21.19 3.74
N LYS A 102 -13.85 21.42 3.84
CA LYS A 102 -13.21 22.71 3.48
C LYS A 102 -12.61 22.70 2.08
N ALA A 103 -12.10 21.58 1.62
CA ALA A 103 -11.35 21.47 0.38
C ALA A 103 -11.97 20.53 -0.66
N GLY A 104 -12.89 19.65 -0.27
CA GLY A 104 -13.38 18.57 -1.12
C GLY A 104 -12.33 17.49 -1.40
N ASN A 105 -11.28 17.45 -0.60
CA ASN A 105 -10.17 16.49 -0.70
C ASN A 105 -10.23 15.44 0.41
N HIS A 106 -9.72 14.25 0.12
CA HIS A 106 -9.65 13.19 1.13
C HIS A 106 -8.46 13.41 2.05
N GLY A 107 -8.70 13.39 3.36
CA GLY A 107 -7.66 13.41 4.39
C GLY A 107 -7.71 12.12 5.20
N LEU A 108 -6.56 11.50 5.43
CA LEU A 108 -6.42 10.27 6.20
C LEU A 108 -5.34 10.47 7.28
N LEU A 109 -5.74 10.29 8.55
CA LEU A 109 -4.90 10.52 9.71
C LEU A 109 -4.59 9.21 10.43
N ALA A 110 -3.36 9.06 10.89
CA ALA A 110 -2.98 7.93 11.74
C ALA A 110 -1.83 8.30 12.70
N HIS A 111 -1.86 7.76 13.91
CA HIS A 111 -0.73 7.88 14.85
C HIS A 111 0.49 7.11 14.34
N ASN A 112 1.66 7.73 14.40
CA ASN A 112 2.93 7.18 13.92
C ASN A 112 3.39 5.88 14.60
N TYR A 113 2.92 5.62 15.80
CA TYR A 113 3.19 4.39 16.56
C TYR A 113 2.12 3.30 16.37
N LEU A 114 1.04 3.60 15.62
CA LEU A 114 -0.03 2.69 15.20
C LEU A 114 -0.05 2.58 13.66
N ALA A 115 -1.20 2.70 13.03
CA ALA A 115 -1.35 2.61 11.58
C ALA A 115 -0.42 3.54 10.79
N GLY A 116 -0.13 4.74 11.31
CA GLY A 116 0.76 5.71 10.67
C GLY A 116 2.23 5.26 10.52
N ARG A 117 2.67 4.21 11.22
CA ARG A 117 4.00 3.62 11.00
C ARG A 117 4.19 3.10 9.58
N TYR A 118 3.13 2.63 8.93
CA TYR A 118 3.18 2.15 7.57
C TYR A 118 3.36 3.29 6.55
N PHE A 119 2.94 4.52 6.88
CA PHE A 119 3.06 5.67 5.98
C PHE A 119 4.52 6.06 5.69
N PHE A 120 5.47 5.64 6.53
CA PHE A 120 6.90 5.84 6.29
C PHE A 120 7.48 4.93 5.19
N ASN A 121 6.77 3.85 4.83
CA ASN A 121 7.17 2.94 3.75
C ASN A 121 6.66 3.38 2.38
N ILE A 122 5.75 4.36 2.33
CA ILE A 122 5.17 4.88 1.10
C ILE A 122 6.23 5.67 0.32
N GLN A 123 6.25 5.48 -1.00
CA GLN A 123 7.16 6.14 -1.93
C GLN A 123 6.39 6.91 -3.01
N VAL A 124 7.05 7.89 -3.62
CA VAL A 124 6.51 8.57 -4.83
C VAL A 124 6.38 7.54 -5.96
N GLY A 125 5.21 7.52 -6.60
CA GLY A 125 4.83 6.54 -7.61
C GLY A 125 4.00 5.36 -7.08
N ASP A 126 3.85 5.20 -5.75
CA ASP A 126 2.93 4.20 -5.19
C ASP A 126 1.48 4.57 -5.49
N ILE A 127 0.64 3.56 -5.65
CA ILE A 127 -0.79 3.74 -5.86
C ILE A 127 -1.54 3.57 -4.54
N VAL A 128 -2.20 4.63 -4.12
CA VAL A 128 -3.12 4.65 -2.99
C VAL A 128 -4.52 4.33 -3.50
N THR A 129 -5.07 3.20 -3.11
CA THR A 129 -6.43 2.79 -3.45
C THR A 129 -7.36 3.03 -2.26
N LEU A 130 -8.38 3.85 -2.44
CA LEU A 130 -9.45 4.08 -1.47
C LEU A 130 -10.63 3.18 -1.79
N VAL A 131 -11.00 2.31 -0.85
CA VAL A 131 -12.11 1.35 -1.00
C VAL A 131 -13.37 1.92 -0.37
N PHE A 132 -14.48 1.89 -1.14
CA PHE A 132 -15.81 2.33 -0.69
C PHE A 132 -16.65 1.17 -0.17
N GLY A 133 -17.64 1.49 0.66
CA GLY A 133 -18.48 0.49 1.30
C GLY A 133 -19.37 -0.33 0.36
N ASP A 134 -19.59 0.10 -0.87
CA ASP A 134 -20.27 -0.70 -1.91
C ASP A 134 -19.32 -1.69 -2.63
N GLY A 135 -18.01 -1.59 -2.37
CA GLY A 135 -16.95 -2.39 -2.96
C GLY A 135 -16.32 -1.76 -4.20
N ASN A 136 -16.73 -0.55 -4.61
CA ASN A 136 -16.00 0.25 -5.58
C ASN A 136 -14.71 0.80 -4.96
N TYR A 137 -13.78 1.25 -5.79
CA TYR A 137 -12.55 1.89 -5.32
C TYR A 137 -12.09 2.98 -6.29
N GLU A 138 -11.24 3.85 -5.80
CA GLU A 138 -10.57 4.91 -6.57
C GLU A 138 -9.07 4.87 -6.32
N ASP A 139 -8.29 5.07 -7.37
CA ASP A 139 -6.83 5.04 -7.34
C ASP A 139 -6.25 6.45 -7.43
N PHE A 140 -5.19 6.67 -6.64
CA PHE A 140 -4.46 7.92 -6.54
C PHE A 140 -2.96 7.62 -6.59
N GLU A 141 -2.18 8.35 -7.40
CA GLU A 141 -0.74 8.16 -7.48
C GLU A 141 -0.01 9.13 -6.54
N VAL A 142 0.87 8.63 -5.69
CA VAL A 142 1.70 9.46 -4.81
C VAL A 142 2.66 10.30 -5.64
N THR A 143 2.50 11.63 -5.57
CA THR A 143 3.34 12.58 -6.32
C THR A 143 4.31 13.35 -5.43
N SER A 144 4.01 13.50 -4.14
CA SER A 144 4.91 14.18 -3.20
C SER A 144 4.77 13.65 -1.78
N ILE A 145 5.87 13.76 -1.04
CA ILE A 145 5.97 13.45 0.37
C ILE A 145 6.70 14.60 1.03
N ASN A 146 5.99 15.34 1.89
CA ASN A 146 6.48 16.54 2.52
C ASN A 146 6.55 16.35 4.04
N GLU A 147 7.60 16.85 4.67
CA GLU A 147 7.84 16.72 6.11
C GLU A 147 8.08 18.08 6.73
N TYR A 148 7.48 18.30 7.90
CA TYR A 148 7.49 19.57 8.61
C TYR A 148 7.80 19.35 10.09
N GLN A 149 8.70 20.15 10.65
CA GLN A 149 8.89 20.23 12.08
C GLN A 149 7.80 21.09 12.72
N ALA A 150 7.12 20.59 13.74
CA ALA A 150 6.19 21.41 14.54
C ALA A 150 6.98 22.20 15.60
N LEU A 151 6.75 23.52 15.68
CA LEU A 151 7.41 24.38 16.68
C LEU A 151 6.75 24.28 18.07
N GLN A 152 5.47 23.91 18.11
CA GLN A 152 4.70 23.57 19.31
C GLN A 152 3.95 22.24 19.07
N PRO A 153 4.60 21.09 19.24
CA PRO A 153 4.07 19.77 18.88
C PRO A 153 2.67 19.46 19.42
N ASP A 154 2.38 19.87 20.66
CA ASP A 154 1.10 19.63 21.35
C ASP A 154 -0.02 20.64 20.96
N SER A 155 0.30 21.63 20.13
CA SER A 155 -0.66 22.67 19.74
C SER A 155 -1.24 22.44 18.36
N PRO A 156 -2.58 22.44 18.19
CA PRO A 156 -3.20 22.40 16.85
C PRO A 156 -2.97 23.68 16.05
N TYR A 157 -2.45 24.75 16.69
CA TYR A 157 -2.08 26.03 16.08
C TYR A 157 -0.57 26.20 15.94
N SER A 158 0.20 25.11 16.03
CA SER A 158 1.65 25.16 15.85
C SER A 158 2.02 25.86 14.54
N GLU A 159 3.10 26.60 14.57
CA GLU A 159 3.85 26.92 13.35
C GLU A 159 4.76 25.73 13.00
N PHE A 160 5.13 25.66 11.73
CA PHE A 160 5.88 24.55 11.18
C PHE A 160 7.07 25.04 10.36
N ILE A 161 8.17 24.30 10.37
CA ILE A 161 9.29 24.48 9.44
C ILE A 161 9.21 23.36 8.40
N ASP A 162 9.11 23.72 7.13
CA ASP A 162 9.28 22.79 6.02
C ASP A 162 10.72 22.26 6.02
N LEU A 163 10.90 20.95 6.17
CA LEU A 163 12.22 20.35 6.25
C LEU A 163 12.94 20.30 4.88
N GLY A 164 12.21 20.48 3.78
CA GLY A 164 12.77 20.53 2.43
C GLY A 164 13.30 21.93 2.07
N SER A 165 12.52 23.00 2.34
CA SER A 165 12.83 24.37 1.97
C SER A 165 13.41 25.21 3.11
N GLY A 166 13.10 24.87 4.37
CA GLY A 166 13.39 25.67 5.55
C GLY A 166 12.40 26.80 5.78
N GLU A 167 11.32 26.89 5.01
CA GLU A 167 10.30 27.93 5.15
C GLU A 167 9.47 27.69 6.42
N GLN A 168 9.12 28.78 7.11
CA GLN A 168 8.22 28.75 8.26
C GLN A 168 6.78 29.02 7.83
N LEU A 169 5.88 28.13 8.20
CA LEU A 169 4.46 28.16 7.86
C LEU A 169 3.60 28.22 9.11
N THR A 170 2.50 28.96 9.05
CA THR A 170 1.42 28.83 10.05
C THR A 170 0.65 27.53 9.82
N ALA A 171 -0.09 27.04 10.83
CA ALA A 171 -0.98 25.89 10.68
C ALA A 171 -1.99 26.07 9.52
N THR A 172 -2.46 27.31 9.32
CA THR A 172 -3.38 27.63 8.22
C THR A 172 -2.70 27.49 6.86
N ASN A 173 -1.49 28.04 6.70
CA ASN A 173 -0.76 27.93 5.43
C ASN A 173 -0.39 26.47 5.12
N LEU A 174 0.05 25.72 6.13
CA LEU A 174 0.30 24.30 5.98
C LEU A 174 -0.98 23.54 5.54
N PHE A 175 -2.12 23.82 6.18
CA PHE A 175 -3.39 23.21 5.76
C PHE A 175 -3.73 23.54 4.31
N MET A 176 -3.54 24.80 3.90
CA MET A 176 -3.78 25.22 2.51
C MET A 176 -2.86 24.51 1.52
N GLU A 177 -1.61 24.26 1.90
CA GLU A 177 -0.63 23.60 1.05
C GLU A 177 -0.93 22.10 0.86
N VAL A 178 -1.33 21.40 1.94
CA VAL A 178 -1.43 19.94 1.92
C VAL A 178 -2.85 19.40 1.72
N TYR A 179 -3.89 20.24 1.92
CA TYR A 179 -5.29 19.80 1.80
C TYR A 179 -6.11 20.58 0.78
N MET A 180 -5.66 21.78 0.34
CA MET A 180 -6.40 22.58 -0.64
C MET A 180 -5.88 22.36 -2.06
N GLY A 181 -6.64 22.82 -3.06
CA GLY A 181 -6.24 22.74 -4.47
C GLY A 181 -7.06 21.75 -5.29
N ALA A 182 -6.45 21.18 -6.34
CA ALA A 182 -7.09 20.17 -7.17
C ALA A 182 -7.41 18.91 -6.35
N PHE A 183 -8.39 18.13 -6.79
CA PHE A 183 -8.82 16.92 -6.08
C PHE A 183 -7.65 15.97 -5.86
N HIS A 184 -7.47 15.52 -4.61
CA HIS A 184 -6.41 14.60 -4.21
C HIS A 184 -6.72 13.92 -2.86
N THR A 185 -5.91 12.92 -2.54
CA THR A 185 -5.86 12.27 -1.22
C THR A 185 -4.58 12.70 -0.50
N THR A 186 -4.69 13.04 0.80
CA THR A 186 -3.56 13.33 1.68
C THR A 186 -3.54 12.35 2.85
N LEU A 187 -2.42 11.64 3.03
CA LEU A 187 -2.17 10.83 4.22
C LEU A 187 -1.26 11.62 5.16
N GLN A 188 -1.67 11.72 6.43
CA GLN A 188 -0.91 12.45 7.46
C GLN A 188 -0.58 11.55 8.64
N THR A 189 0.68 11.63 9.10
CA THR A 189 1.12 11.06 10.38
C THR A 189 2.10 11.99 11.09
N CYS A 190 2.36 11.76 12.38
CA CYS A 190 3.39 12.46 13.12
C CYS A 190 4.78 11.89 12.82
N ILE A 191 5.81 12.72 13.00
CA ILE A 191 7.22 12.29 13.01
C ILE A 191 7.72 12.38 14.44
N ALA A 192 8.37 11.32 14.93
CA ALA A 192 9.03 11.31 16.23
C ALA A 192 10.49 11.74 16.11
N ASN A 193 11.00 12.45 17.14
CA ASN A 193 12.41 12.79 17.27
C ASN A 193 12.85 12.54 18.73
N GLY A 194 13.54 11.45 18.97
CA GLY A 194 13.90 11.01 20.32
C GLY A 194 12.66 10.69 21.16
N ALA A 195 12.51 11.36 22.31
CA ALA A 195 11.37 11.18 23.21
C ALA A 195 10.11 11.98 22.77
N GLU A 196 10.25 12.93 21.84
CA GLU A 196 9.13 13.73 21.32
C GLU A 196 8.44 12.97 20.20
N THR A 197 7.26 12.42 20.47
CA THR A 197 6.54 11.56 19.54
C THR A 197 5.77 12.34 18.45
N GLU A 198 5.54 13.63 18.67
CA GLU A 198 4.81 14.53 17.77
C GLU A 198 5.67 15.68 17.25
N TRP A 199 7.00 15.51 17.25
CA TRP A 199 7.98 16.51 16.83
C TRP A 199 7.69 17.12 15.45
N GLY A 200 7.14 16.34 14.54
CA GLY A 200 6.84 16.80 13.18
C GLY A 200 5.61 16.14 12.58
N ARG A 201 5.35 16.52 11.34
CA ARG A 201 4.25 15.97 10.53
C ARG A 201 4.78 15.57 9.16
N ARG A 202 4.32 14.40 8.69
CA ARG A 202 4.56 13.89 7.34
C ARG A 202 3.24 13.86 6.59
N PHE A 203 3.26 14.41 5.37
CA PHE A 203 2.13 14.41 4.44
C PHE A 203 2.52 13.72 3.14
N THR A 204 1.71 12.77 2.72
CA THR A 204 1.83 12.10 1.43
C THR A 204 0.65 12.54 0.58
N LEU A 205 0.91 13.18 -0.57
CA LEU A 205 -0.10 13.72 -1.47
C LEU A 205 -0.19 12.85 -2.72
N ALA A 206 -1.42 12.48 -3.06
CA ALA A 206 -1.73 11.61 -4.19
C ALA A 206 -2.94 12.16 -4.96
N PRO A 207 -2.77 12.78 -6.15
CA PRO A 207 -3.86 13.10 -7.06
C PRO A 207 -4.46 11.83 -7.67
N PRO A 208 -5.72 11.89 -8.20
CA PRO A 208 -6.37 10.75 -8.80
C PRO A 208 -5.62 10.26 -10.05
N LEU A 209 -5.56 8.97 -10.21
CA LEU A 209 -5.03 8.31 -11.40
C LEU A 209 -6.16 8.17 -12.43
N TYR A 210 -6.05 8.85 -13.59
CA TYR A 210 -7.04 8.86 -14.69
C TYR A 210 -6.66 7.90 -15.82
#